data_ad7bf77893f5d5bbd1738e036426ba7b
#
_entry.id   ad7bf77893f5d5bbd1738e036426ba7b
#
_cell.length_a   1.000
_cell.length_b   1.000
_cell.length_c   1.000
_cell.angle_alpha   90.00
_cell.angle_beta   90.00
_cell.angle_gamma   90.00
#
_symmetry.space_group_name_H-M   'P 1'
#
loop_
_entity.id
_entity.type
_entity.pdbx_description
1 polymer ?
#
loop_
_entity_poly.entity_id
_entity_poly.type
_entity_poly.pdbx_seq_one_letter_code
_entity_poly.pdbx_strand_id
1 'polypeptide(L)'
;HGPIFKKSEYGKIRKVYSIWVCTKPSDEFQNTLTRYSIRPEPLIGNAAEKSENYDLMSVVTICLGKPDAENYTGILKFLDVLLSSSRAATEKKKILEEEFGVAMSEELEREVLIMCNLSQGVKAEGREEGIGIGEMRMLIKQVRKGRVTVEEAAEDAGMTVEEFKKVMENTPLQAV
;
A
#
# COMPACT_ATOMS: atom_id res chain seq x y z
N HIS A 1 -15.79 -4.83 -16.52
CA HIS A 1 -16.32 -6.02 -17.22
C HIS A 1 -15.14 -6.81 -17.78
N GLY A 2 -14.77 -7.95 -17.11
CA GLY A 2 -13.81 -8.89 -17.67
C GLY A 2 -14.39 -9.61 -18.89
N PRO A 3 -13.56 -10.10 -19.82
CA PRO A 3 -14.02 -10.84 -20.96
C PRO A 3 -14.71 -12.14 -20.51
N ILE A 4 -15.95 -12.34 -20.99
CA ILE A 4 -16.69 -13.59 -20.75
C ILE A 4 -16.18 -14.60 -21.78
N PHE A 5 -15.42 -15.61 -21.30
CA PHE A 5 -14.96 -16.70 -22.15
C PHE A 5 -16.03 -17.77 -22.30
N LYS A 6 -16.38 -18.15 -23.53
CA LYS A 6 -17.16 -19.36 -23.81
C LYS A 6 -16.22 -20.58 -23.77
N LYS A 7 -16.76 -21.75 -23.39
CA LYS A 7 -16.01 -23.02 -23.14
C LYS A 7 -15.01 -23.48 -24.23
N SER A 8 -14.95 -22.87 -25.40
CA SER A 8 -14.08 -23.28 -26.52
C SER A 8 -13.02 -22.23 -26.92
N GLU A 9 -12.88 -21.14 -26.16
CA GLU A 9 -12.05 -20.00 -26.59
C GLU A 9 -10.83 -19.75 -25.69
N TYR A 10 -10.26 -20.79 -25.12
CA TYR A 10 -9.08 -20.68 -24.23
C TYR A 10 -7.87 -20.00 -24.88
N GLY A 11 -7.70 -20.14 -26.20
CA GLY A 11 -6.62 -19.45 -26.94
C GLY A 11 -6.78 -17.93 -27.07
N LYS A 12 -7.90 -17.36 -26.59
CA LYS A 12 -8.13 -15.90 -26.57
C LYS A 12 -7.83 -15.26 -25.21
N ILE A 13 -7.41 -16.04 -24.23
CA ILE A 13 -7.04 -15.54 -22.90
C ILE A 13 -5.83 -14.60 -23.06
N ARG A 14 -5.95 -13.38 -22.59
CA ARG A 14 -4.86 -12.41 -22.60
C ARG A 14 -4.12 -12.45 -21.27
N LYS A 15 -2.81 -12.26 -21.32
CA LYS A 15 -1.98 -12.13 -20.12
C LYS A 15 -2.45 -10.98 -19.23
N VAL A 16 -2.58 -11.24 -17.94
CA VAL A 16 -2.93 -10.27 -16.91
C VAL A 16 -1.67 -9.82 -16.19
N TYR A 17 -1.53 -8.53 -15.99
CA TYR A 17 -0.50 -7.94 -15.15
C TYR A 17 -1.16 -7.35 -13.90
N SER A 18 -0.71 -7.79 -12.74
CA SER A 18 -1.06 -7.20 -11.45
C SER A 18 0.13 -6.37 -10.97
N ILE A 19 -0.04 -5.05 -10.87
CA ILE A 19 1.04 -4.13 -10.50
C ILE A 19 0.74 -3.55 -9.12
N TRP A 20 1.68 -3.71 -8.20
CA TRP A 20 1.60 -3.23 -6.83
C TRP A 20 2.71 -2.21 -6.58
N VAL A 21 2.34 -1.03 -6.10
CA VAL A 21 3.27 0.01 -5.69
C VAL A 21 3.26 0.12 -4.18
N CYS A 22 4.36 -0.27 -3.54
CA CYS A 22 4.56 -0.19 -2.10
C CYS A 22 5.32 1.10 -1.79
N THR A 23 4.63 2.06 -1.18
CA THR A 23 5.22 3.37 -0.84
C THR A 23 6.02 3.36 0.46
N LYS A 24 5.86 2.31 1.29
CA LYS A 24 6.58 2.12 2.56
C LYS A 24 6.93 0.65 2.76
N PRO A 25 7.83 0.09 1.93
CA PRO A 25 8.32 -1.27 2.14
C PRO A 25 9.25 -1.33 3.36
N SER A 26 9.51 -2.54 3.87
CA SER A 26 10.60 -2.75 4.82
C SER A 26 11.96 -2.43 4.19
N ASP A 27 12.97 -2.13 5.03
CA ASP A 27 14.27 -1.61 4.57
C ASP A 27 14.95 -2.51 3.53
N GLU A 28 14.78 -3.83 3.62
CA GLU A 28 15.36 -4.81 2.69
C GLU A 28 14.76 -4.79 1.28
N PHE A 29 13.53 -4.28 1.12
CA PHE A 29 12.83 -4.21 -0.17
C PHE A 29 12.85 -2.83 -0.80
N GLN A 30 13.44 -1.82 -0.14
CA GLN A 30 13.48 -0.45 -0.66
C GLN A 30 14.19 -0.37 -2.01
N ASN A 31 13.67 0.49 -2.89
CA ASN A 31 14.20 0.74 -4.23
C ASN A 31 14.36 -0.55 -5.07
N THR A 32 13.35 -1.42 -5.03
CA THR A 32 13.32 -2.65 -5.82
C THR A 32 12.13 -2.70 -6.77
N LEU A 33 12.35 -3.35 -7.90
CA LEU A 33 11.34 -3.71 -8.88
C LEU A 33 11.46 -5.21 -9.16
N THR A 34 10.43 -5.97 -8.80
CA THR A 34 10.44 -7.44 -8.95
C THR A 34 9.24 -7.90 -9.76
N ARG A 35 9.48 -8.77 -10.75
CA ARG A 35 8.44 -9.43 -11.51
C ARG A 35 8.38 -10.91 -11.15
N TYR A 36 7.18 -11.38 -10.84
CA TYR A 36 6.84 -12.78 -10.66
C TYR A 36 6.09 -13.26 -11.91
N SER A 37 6.47 -14.39 -12.45
CA SER A 37 5.88 -14.98 -13.65
C SER A 37 5.79 -16.49 -13.52
N ILE A 38 4.88 -17.12 -14.24
CA ILE A 38 4.72 -18.58 -14.26
C ILE A 38 5.77 -19.18 -15.20
N ARG A 39 6.48 -20.19 -14.71
CA ARG A 39 7.46 -20.94 -15.51
C ARG A 39 7.17 -22.44 -15.43
N PRO A 40 7.30 -23.20 -16.53
CA PRO A 40 7.14 -24.64 -16.49
C PRO A 40 8.34 -25.30 -15.81
N GLU A 41 8.07 -26.34 -15.05
CA GLU A 41 9.07 -27.24 -14.48
C GLU A 41 8.73 -28.67 -14.94
N PRO A 42 9.43 -29.25 -15.92
CA PRO A 42 9.18 -30.59 -16.37
C PRO A 42 9.52 -31.62 -15.28
N LEU A 43 8.51 -32.32 -14.77
CA LEU A 43 8.68 -33.35 -13.74
C LEU A 43 8.94 -34.71 -14.37
N ILE A 44 8.33 -35.02 -15.52
CA ILE A 44 8.53 -36.25 -16.32
C ILE A 44 8.45 -35.88 -17.79
N GLY A 45 9.47 -36.28 -18.56
CA GLY A 45 9.56 -35.93 -19.96
C GLY A 45 9.77 -34.44 -20.21
N ASN A 46 9.73 -34.03 -21.47
CA ASN A 46 9.87 -32.61 -21.84
C ASN A 46 8.79 -32.24 -22.86
N ALA A 47 7.81 -31.46 -22.43
CA ALA A 47 6.77 -30.92 -23.30
C ALA A 47 7.09 -29.44 -23.59
N ALA A 48 7.33 -29.14 -24.87
CA ALA A 48 7.55 -27.76 -25.33
C ALA A 48 6.21 -27.06 -25.55
N GLU A 49 5.71 -26.36 -24.51
CA GLU A 49 4.52 -25.50 -24.62
C GLU A 49 4.94 -24.06 -24.83
N LYS A 50 4.17 -23.30 -25.61
CA LYS A 50 4.42 -21.87 -25.83
C LYS A 50 4.08 -21.07 -24.57
N SER A 51 4.92 -20.09 -24.22
CA SER A 51 4.72 -19.25 -23.03
C SER A 51 3.38 -18.52 -23.03
N GLU A 52 2.85 -18.19 -24.21
CA GLU A 52 1.53 -17.55 -24.38
C GLU A 52 0.36 -18.40 -23.86
N ASN A 53 0.55 -19.71 -23.71
CA ASN A 53 -0.49 -20.64 -23.25
C ASN A 53 -0.46 -20.89 -21.74
N TYR A 54 0.64 -20.62 -21.05
CA TYR A 54 0.76 -20.90 -19.60
C TYR A 54 1.18 -19.67 -18.78
N ASP A 55 1.98 -18.73 -19.31
CA ASP A 55 2.40 -17.53 -18.58
C ASP A 55 1.35 -16.42 -18.72
N LEU A 56 0.13 -16.72 -18.26
CA LEU A 56 -1.03 -15.86 -18.41
C LEU A 56 -1.18 -14.84 -17.27
N MET A 57 -0.32 -14.86 -16.27
CA MET A 57 -0.32 -13.93 -15.16
C MET A 57 1.09 -13.51 -14.79
N SER A 58 1.29 -12.21 -14.58
CA SER A 58 2.50 -11.68 -13.96
C SER A 58 2.14 -10.70 -12.85
N VAL A 59 2.85 -10.81 -11.75
CA VAL A 59 2.77 -9.82 -10.67
C VAL A 59 4.04 -8.97 -10.71
N VAL A 60 3.89 -7.67 -10.67
CA VAL A 60 5.01 -6.73 -10.58
C VAL A 60 4.88 -5.97 -9.26
N THR A 61 5.89 -6.07 -8.41
CA THR A 61 5.99 -5.28 -7.19
C THR A 61 7.02 -4.19 -7.38
N ILE A 62 6.62 -2.95 -7.12
CA ILE A 62 7.46 -1.76 -7.18
C ILE A 62 7.53 -1.23 -5.75
N CYS A 63 8.69 -1.35 -5.13
CA CYS A 63 8.90 -0.90 -3.76
C CYS A 63 9.72 0.39 -3.79
N LEU A 64 9.09 1.49 -3.40
CA LEU A 64 9.75 2.79 -3.31
C LEU A 64 10.64 2.83 -2.07
N GLY A 65 11.58 3.77 -2.02
CA GLY A 65 12.53 3.80 -0.91
C GLY A 65 13.18 5.17 -0.74
N LYS A 66 14.32 5.19 -0.05
CA LYS A 66 15.03 6.42 0.26
C LYS A 66 15.69 7.02 -0.99
N PRO A 67 15.66 8.35 -1.15
CA PRO A 67 16.19 9.04 -2.33
C PRO A 67 17.70 8.94 -2.52
N ASP A 68 18.46 8.55 -1.50
CA ASP A 68 19.91 8.46 -1.47
C ASP A 68 20.45 7.06 -1.81
N ALA A 69 19.58 6.12 -2.10
CA ALA A 69 19.98 4.77 -2.46
C ALA A 69 20.45 4.67 -3.92
N GLU A 70 21.39 3.75 -4.19
CA GLU A 70 22.00 3.54 -5.51
C GLU A 70 20.99 3.28 -6.64
N ASN A 71 19.90 2.58 -6.33
CA ASN A 71 18.85 2.22 -7.29
C ASN A 71 17.71 3.28 -7.39
N TYR A 72 17.87 4.43 -6.74
CA TYR A 72 16.87 5.50 -6.81
C TYR A 72 16.95 6.27 -8.13
N THR A 73 16.58 5.63 -9.21
CA THR A 73 16.62 6.18 -10.58
C THR A 73 15.39 5.77 -11.39
N GLY A 74 15.22 6.36 -12.57
CA GLY A 74 14.20 5.96 -13.54
C GLY A 74 12.80 5.91 -12.94
N ILE A 75 12.11 4.78 -13.14
CA ILE A 75 10.71 4.61 -12.73
C ILE A 75 10.53 4.67 -11.20
N LEU A 76 11.51 4.24 -10.41
CA LEU A 76 11.43 4.29 -8.95
C LEU A 76 11.43 5.73 -8.46
N LYS A 77 12.36 6.56 -8.97
CA LYS A 77 12.40 7.99 -8.66
C LYS A 77 11.15 8.71 -9.16
N PHE A 78 10.73 8.42 -10.40
CA PHE A 78 9.51 9.00 -10.98
C PHE A 78 8.29 8.76 -10.11
N LEU A 79 8.04 7.50 -9.72
CA LEU A 79 6.89 7.14 -8.89
C LEU A 79 7.01 7.69 -7.47
N ASP A 80 8.20 7.73 -6.88
CA ASP A 80 8.40 8.35 -5.57
C ASP A 80 8.07 9.84 -5.61
N VAL A 81 8.57 10.58 -6.59
CA VAL A 81 8.25 11.99 -6.76
C VAL A 81 6.75 12.20 -6.94
N LEU A 82 6.11 11.40 -7.80
CA LEU A 82 4.69 11.52 -8.10
C LEU A 82 3.82 11.20 -6.87
N LEU A 83 4.11 10.12 -6.16
CA LEU A 83 3.29 9.59 -5.06
C LEU A 83 3.70 10.11 -3.68
N SER A 84 4.81 10.81 -3.56
CA SER A 84 5.28 11.37 -2.28
C SER A 84 4.23 12.30 -1.65
N SER A 85 3.92 12.08 -0.39
CA SER A 85 3.07 12.98 0.41
C SER A 85 3.87 14.08 1.12
N SER A 86 5.20 14.04 1.08
CA SER A 86 6.08 14.98 1.76
C SER A 86 6.62 16.10 0.86
N ARG A 87 6.55 15.93 -0.49
CA ARG A 87 7.03 16.92 -1.45
C ARG A 87 5.92 17.92 -1.82
N ALA A 88 6.28 19.20 -1.90
CA ALA A 88 5.38 20.23 -2.39
C ALA A 88 5.08 20.04 -3.89
N ALA A 89 3.88 20.44 -4.33
CA ALA A 89 3.49 20.30 -5.74
C ALA A 89 4.43 21.05 -6.71
N THR A 90 4.94 22.21 -6.30
CA THR A 90 5.92 23.00 -7.07
C THR A 90 7.26 22.26 -7.24
N GLU A 91 7.74 21.56 -6.21
CA GLU A 91 8.94 20.74 -6.27
C GLU A 91 8.74 19.52 -7.19
N LYS A 92 7.59 18.84 -7.06
CA LYS A 92 7.22 17.72 -7.95
C LYS A 92 7.20 18.16 -9.41
N LYS A 93 6.52 19.28 -9.71
CA LYS A 93 6.46 19.85 -11.05
C LYS A 93 7.87 20.03 -11.61
N LYS A 94 8.75 20.72 -10.89
CA LYS A 94 10.11 20.99 -11.30
C LYS A 94 10.88 19.70 -11.64
N ILE A 95 10.83 18.71 -10.77
CA ILE A 95 11.54 17.43 -10.99
C ILE A 95 10.97 16.68 -12.20
N LEU A 96 9.63 16.63 -12.34
CA LEU A 96 8.97 15.94 -13.45
C LEU A 96 9.29 16.60 -14.80
N GLU A 97 9.36 17.93 -14.87
CA GLU A 97 9.72 18.67 -16.08
C GLU A 97 11.20 18.54 -16.40
N GLU A 98 12.09 18.83 -15.44
CA GLU A 98 13.53 18.93 -15.67
C GLU A 98 14.21 17.56 -15.84
N GLU A 99 13.82 16.57 -15.06
CA GLU A 99 14.50 15.26 -15.07
C GLU A 99 13.79 14.21 -15.94
N PHE A 100 12.46 14.30 -16.05
CA PHE A 100 11.68 13.30 -16.78
C PHE A 100 11.07 13.83 -18.08
N GLY A 101 11.20 15.12 -18.38
CA GLY A 101 10.67 15.72 -19.59
C GLY A 101 9.13 15.69 -19.67
N VAL A 102 8.46 15.59 -18.54
CA VAL A 102 6.98 15.58 -18.51
C VAL A 102 6.46 16.99 -18.67
N ALA A 103 5.81 17.27 -19.79
CA ALA A 103 5.15 18.56 -20.00
C ALA A 103 3.95 18.68 -19.05
N MET A 104 4.04 19.58 -18.07
CA MET A 104 2.99 19.80 -17.08
C MET A 104 1.92 20.75 -17.65
N SER A 105 0.86 20.16 -18.22
CA SER A 105 -0.35 20.91 -18.56
C SER A 105 -1.09 21.37 -17.29
N GLU A 106 -1.94 22.41 -17.40
CA GLU A 106 -2.78 22.85 -16.27
C GLU A 106 -3.65 21.72 -15.70
N GLU A 107 -4.10 20.80 -16.54
CA GLU A 107 -4.88 19.64 -16.14
C GLU A 107 -4.02 18.67 -15.31
N LEU A 108 -2.82 18.35 -15.76
CA LEU A 108 -1.89 17.45 -15.04
C LEU A 108 -1.41 18.08 -13.72
N GLU A 109 -1.16 19.40 -13.69
CA GLU A 109 -0.85 20.10 -12.43
C GLU A 109 -1.98 19.97 -11.41
N ARG A 110 -3.23 20.11 -11.86
CA ARG A 110 -4.41 19.95 -11.02
C ARG A 110 -4.52 18.53 -10.46
N GLU A 111 -4.31 17.52 -11.29
CA GLU A 111 -4.32 16.12 -10.85
C GLU A 111 -3.19 15.81 -9.83
N VAL A 112 -1.99 16.32 -10.05
CA VAL A 112 -0.88 16.20 -9.08
C VAL A 112 -1.21 16.87 -7.75
N LEU A 113 -1.87 18.03 -7.77
CA LEU A 113 -2.35 18.72 -6.56
C LEU A 113 -3.41 17.90 -5.82
N ILE A 114 -4.37 17.33 -6.55
CA ILE A 114 -5.41 16.46 -5.98
C ILE A 114 -4.78 15.23 -5.30
N MET A 115 -3.83 14.58 -5.97
CA MET A 115 -3.10 13.44 -5.39
C MET A 115 -2.32 13.83 -4.13
N CYS A 116 -1.70 15.01 -4.09
CA CYS A 116 -1.03 15.51 -2.90
C CYS A 116 -2.00 15.67 -1.73
N ASN A 117 -3.15 16.30 -1.98
CA ASN A 117 -4.17 16.55 -0.96
C ASN A 117 -4.80 15.26 -0.47
N LEU A 118 -5.11 14.31 -1.37
CA LEU A 118 -5.66 13.00 -1.01
C LEU A 118 -4.67 12.20 -0.13
N SER A 119 -3.40 12.19 -0.50
CA SER A 119 -2.36 11.51 0.29
C SER A 119 -2.19 12.13 1.68
N GLN A 120 -2.34 13.45 1.83
CA GLN A 120 -2.30 14.13 3.11
C GLN A 120 -3.55 13.83 3.95
N GLY A 121 -4.74 13.79 3.33
CA GLY A 121 -5.99 13.42 3.99
C GLY A 121 -5.95 12.02 4.56
N VAL A 122 -5.60 11.02 3.76
CA VAL A 122 -5.46 9.62 4.20
C VAL A 122 -4.41 9.47 5.32
N LYS A 123 -3.32 10.25 5.27
CA LYS A 123 -2.30 10.22 6.33
C LYS A 123 -2.81 10.86 7.62
N ALA A 124 -3.61 11.92 7.54
CA ALA A 124 -4.22 12.58 8.70
C ALA A 124 -5.24 11.64 9.37
N GLU A 125 -6.15 11.05 8.57
CA GLU A 125 -7.13 10.07 9.05
C GLU A 125 -6.44 8.85 9.70
N GLY A 126 -5.45 8.24 9.04
CA GLY A 126 -4.71 7.11 9.60
C GLY A 126 -3.93 7.46 10.88
N ARG A 127 -3.51 8.74 11.04
CA ARG A 127 -2.87 9.20 12.28
C ARG A 127 -3.90 9.36 13.40
N GLU A 128 -5.06 9.93 13.13
CA GLU A 128 -6.14 10.09 14.10
C GLU A 128 -6.68 8.73 14.56
N GLU A 129 -6.91 7.81 13.61
CA GLU A 129 -7.27 6.42 13.93
C GLU A 129 -6.19 5.74 14.79
N GLY A 130 -4.91 5.91 14.44
CA GLY A 130 -3.79 5.36 15.18
C GLY A 130 -3.68 5.89 16.61
N ILE A 131 -3.96 7.19 16.82
CA ILE A 131 -4.02 7.82 18.15
C ILE A 131 -5.18 7.22 18.94
N GLY A 132 -6.40 7.17 18.38
CA GLY A 132 -7.56 6.61 19.05
C GLY A 132 -7.38 5.14 19.46
N ILE A 133 -6.79 4.32 18.57
CA ILE A 133 -6.44 2.93 18.91
C ILE A 133 -5.40 2.87 20.03
N GLY A 134 -4.41 3.77 20.03
CA GLY A 134 -3.38 3.85 21.05
C GLY A 134 -3.95 4.23 22.43
N GLU A 135 -4.82 5.22 22.48
CA GLU A 135 -5.51 5.68 23.70
C GLU A 135 -6.39 4.57 24.26
N MET A 136 -7.19 3.91 23.40
CA MET A 136 -8.03 2.79 23.80
C MET A 136 -7.20 1.64 24.40
N ARG A 137 -6.10 1.28 23.77
CA ARG A 137 -5.18 0.24 24.28
C ARG A 137 -4.58 0.63 25.64
N MET A 138 -4.26 1.90 25.82
CA MET A 138 -3.73 2.41 27.06
C MET A 138 -4.77 2.31 28.19
N LEU A 139 -6.01 2.73 27.96
CA LEU A 139 -7.12 2.60 28.91
C LEU A 139 -7.35 1.13 29.31
N ILE A 140 -7.45 0.24 28.32
CA ILE A 140 -7.59 -1.20 28.56
C ILE A 140 -6.45 -1.74 29.43
N LYS A 141 -5.20 -1.32 29.14
CA LYS A 141 -4.02 -1.73 29.93
C LYS A 141 -4.10 -1.21 31.37
N GLN A 142 -4.60 -0.01 31.60
CA GLN A 142 -4.78 0.56 32.95
C GLN A 142 -5.84 -0.18 33.74
N VAL A 143 -6.98 -0.48 33.11
CA VAL A 143 -8.05 -1.30 33.74
C VAL A 143 -7.52 -2.69 34.12
N ARG A 144 -6.84 -3.37 33.21
CA ARG A 144 -6.28 -4.71 33.49
C ARG A 144 -5.21 -4.70 34.58
N LYS A 145 -4.54 -3.58 34.82
CA LYS A 145 -3.60 -3.39 35.92
C LYS A 145 -4.25 -2.92 37.23
N GLY A 146 -5.59 -2.77 37.26
CA GLY A 146 -6.33 -2.29 38.42
C GLY A 146 -6.02 -0.85 38.84
N ARG A 147 -5.56 -0.01 37.89
CA ARG A 147 -5.23 1.40 38.13
C ARG A 147 -6.42 2.33 37.92
N VAL A 148 -7.34 1.94 37.05
CA VAL A 148 -8.56 2.67 36.68
C VAL A 148 -9.68 1.66 36.67
N THR A 149 -10.88 2.06 37.06
CA THR A 149 -12.09 1.21 36.97
C THR A 149 -12.59 1.11 35.54
N VAL A 150 -13.43 0.15 35.24
CA VAL A 150 -14.03 -0.01 33.91
C VAL A 150 -14.94 1.17 33.59
N GLU A 151 -15.63 1.68 34.60
CA GLU A 151 -16.55 2.81 34.53
C GLU A 151 -15.79 4.10 34.15
N GLU A 152 -14.69 4.41 34.85
CA GLU A 152 -13.84 5.56 34.56
C GLU A 152 -13.22 5.46 33.16
N ALA A 153 -12.72 4.28 32.76
CA ALA A 153 -12.12 4.08 31.45
C ALA A 153 -13.15 4.18 30.31
N ALA A 154 -14.40 3.78 30.54
CA ALA A 154 -15.48 3.92 29.57
C ALA A 154 -15.89 5.40 29.41
N GLU A 155 -15.92 6.17 30.50
CA GLU A 155 -16.17 7.62 30.48
C GLU A 155 -15.05 8.36 29.72
N ASP A 156 -13.79 8.06 30.02
CA ASP A 156 -12.62 8.63 29.31
C ASP A 156 -12.61 8.28 27.81
N ALA A 157 -13.10 7.09 27.45
CA ALA A 157 -13.21 6.66 26.06
C ALA A 157 -14.47 7.20 25.34
N GLY A 158 -15.36 7.91 26.05
CA GLY A 158 -16.59 8.46 25.50
C GLY A 158 -17.62 7.39 25.07
N MET A 159 -17.63 6.22 25.71
CA MET A 159 -18.52 5.10 25.38
C MET A 159 -19.19 4.53 26.62
N THR A 160 -20.17 3.66 26.39
CA THR A 160 -20.84 2.95 27.49
C THR A 160 -19.94 1.88 28.09
N VAL A 161 -20.16 1.54 29.35
CA VAL A 161 -19.43 0.46 30.06
C VAL A 161 -19.54 -0.87 29.32
N GLU A 162 -20.70 -1.15 28.72
CA GLU A 162 -20.94 -2.39 27.96
C GLU A 162 -20.12 -2.44 26.67
N GLU A 163 -20.06 -1.33 25.94
CA GLU A 163 -19.23 -1.20 24.74
C GLU A 163 -17.74 -1.32 25.07
N PHE A 164 -17.28 -0.67 26.12
CA PHE A 164 -15.89 -0.76 26.54
C PHE A 164 -15.50 -2.19 26.94
N LYS A 165 -16.35 -2.92 27.65
CA LYS A 165 -16.12 -4.33 27.98
C LYS A 165 -15.97 -5.20 26.73
N LYS A 166 -16.83 -5.01 25.72
CA LYS A 166 -16.71 -5.73 24.44
C LYS A 166 -15.40 -5.46 23.73
N VAL A 167 -14.97 -4.18 23.70
CA VAL A 167 -13.69 -3.80 23.08
C VAL A 167 -12.54 -4.42 23.85
N MET A 168 -12.60 -4.42 25.18
CA MET A 168 -11.58 -5.01 26.04
C MET A 168 -11.43 -6.52 25.85
N GLU A 169 -12.55 -7.26 25.67
CA GLU A 169 -12.56 -8.69 25.39
C GLU A 169 -11.94 -9.03 24.03
N ASN A 170 -12.23 -8.21 23.02
CA ASN A 170 -11.73 -8.40 21.65
C ASN A 170 -10.29 -7.91 21.42
N THR A 171 -9.71 -7.22 22.41
CA THR A 171 -8.34 -6.73 22.31
C THR A 171 -7.37 -7.74 22.91
N PRO A 172 -6.53 -8.46 22.11
CA PRO A 172 -5.61 -9.45 22.61
C PRO A 172 -4.54 -8.82 23.51
N LEU A 173 -4.13 -9.57 24.55
CA LEU A 173 -2.93 -9.26 25.33
C LEU A 173 -1.72 -9.39 24.38
N GLN A 174 -1.17 -8.29 23.90
CA GLN A 174 0.16 -8.38 23.32
C GLN A 174 1.13 -8.70 24.47
N ALA A 175 1.76 -9.85 24.37
CA ALA A 175 2.91 -10.19 25.21
C ALA A 175 3.97 -9.09 25.01
N VAL A 176 4.38 -8.48 26.12
CA VAL A 176 5.52 -7.56 26.21
C VAL A 176 6.78 -8.39 26.14
#